data_8b7aef3c3462965f0613621716793de3
#
_entry.id   8b7aef3c3462965f0613621716793de3
#
_cell.length_a   1.000
_cell.length_b   1.000
_cell.length_c   1.000
_cell.angle_alpha   90.00
_cell.angle_beta   90.00
_cell.angle_gamma   90.00
#
_symmetry.space_group_name_H-M   'P 1'
#
loop_
_entity.id
_entity.type
_entity.pdbx_description
1 polymer ?
#
loop_
_entity_poly.entity_id
_entity_poly.type
_entity_poly.pdbx_seq_one_letter_code
_entity_poly.pdbx_strand_id
1 'polypeptide(L)'
;MKVKGFLCCLMALAAPCFGINSKDLPPEEKTIMNSADHWRLGFYDQVRRFEKAEKDFKAVLGNAAPSNFMVGIQNSLDKIPLNKYAFKGRYANTVKISAARNEYEAFQIAVIPYMRKELQEVTLKAGELRQTGGNSVIGPSNINIYSVGRVKILNSICPAAMSEQLWPDPLLMNSSQSAKKMGLALFWVEIKVPKDALPGDYSGELKLAADNESIAFKVNLHVYNFTLPGRVPFPVAVWTKNPVKGDMDAYREVFAEFLKHGIDPLNAGRDTWKTGKSDFSEFDKTVSFCLARGQRVFEITRAPKDISAIKPIYEHLAEKGWLDKAIIYTDKDEADEKAYETMNVPFYQEMKKLYPGLRIFAATEYHKDIDKGTDIWLNDLSTGPGMDFAAKNKGRAVLWNYYCGLPINCDFYASEEDQPQMMVERIGIDHRLPFWIAWKYGVKGIFIYAGNSCAPKKISENAMLWEENRSAKWPYSGYLNGDGFIMYPPCIPSIRMKIIRDGQEDYGYLMELQKAFPDIKDAKLRKRAEEILSVPEQVMVDTHYYNRNPDGILGVREEIAGILEAVKR
;
A
#
# COMPACT_ATOMS: atom_id res chain seq x y z
N MET A 1 -8.01 37.07 -32.19
CA MET A 1 -9.27 36.66 -31.57
C MET A 1 -9.16 35.89 -30.25
N LYS A 2 -8.07 35.10 -30.03
CA LYS A 2 -7.90 34.31 -28.77
C LYS A 2 -7.50 35.12 -27.53
N VAL A 3 -6.92 36.30 -27.67
CA VAL A 3 -6.46 37.13 -26.54
C VAL A 3 -7.61 37.90 -25.87
N LYS A 4 -8.68 38.23 -26.61
CA LYS A 4 -9.85 38.96 -26.04
C LYS A 4 -10.70 38.06 -25.10
N GLY A 5 -10.77 36.75 -25.38
CA GLY A 5 -11.54 35.85 -24.54
C GLY A 5 -10.89 35.57 -23.17
N PHE A 6 -9.55 35.57 -23.11
CA PHE A 6 -8.83 35.39 -21.85
C PHE A 6 -8.92 36.63 -20.91
N LEU A 7 -8.97 37.79 -21.48
CA LEU A 7 -9.16 39.05 -20.71
C LEU A 7 -10.59 39.15 -20.16
N CYS A 8 -11.61 38.69 -20.90
CA CYS A 8 -12.98 38.62 -20.43
C CYS A 8 -13.18 37.66 -19.25
N CYS A 9 -12.53 36.48 -19.28
CA CYS A 9 -12.56 35.53 -18.15
C CYS A 9 -11.90 36.12 -16.88
N LEU A 10 -10.80 36.87 -17.01
CA LEU A 10 -10.16 37.56 -15.88
C LEU A 10 -11.06 38.70 -15.33
N MET A 11 -11.77 39.43 -16.20
CA MET A 11 -12.73 40.46 -15.78
C MET A 11 -13.98 39.85 -15.14
N ALA A 12 -14.48 38.70 -15.60
CA ALA A 12 -15.61 38.00 -14.97
C ALA A 12 -15.28 37.50 -13.55
N LEU A 13 -14.03 37.09 -13.29
CA LEU A 13 -13.55 36.74 -11.95
C LEU A 13 -13.44 37.95 -11.02
N ALA A 14 -13.27 39.14 -11.57
CA ALA A 14 -13.25 40.43 -10.84
C ALA A 14 -14.64 41.10 -10.79
N ALA A 15 -15.63 40.61 -11.50
CA ALA A 15 -16.96 41.21 -11.62
C ALA A 15 -17.64 41.56 -10.28
N PRO A 16 -17.55 40.77 -9.21
CA PRO A 16 -18.10 41.13 -7.90
C PRO A 16 -17.43 42.35 -7.28
N CYS A 17 -16.19 42.64 -7.65
CA CYS A 17 -15.46 43.83 -7.16
C CYS A 17 -15.81 45.12 -7.91
N PHE A 18 -16.42 44.99 -9.10
CA PHE A 18 -16.74 46.14 -9.97
C PHE A 18 -18.25 46.34 -10.19
N GLY A 19 -19.12 45.65 -9.47
CA GLY A 19 -20.56 45.82 -9.54
C GLY A 19 -21.23 45.37 -10.84
N ILE A 20 -20.58 44.50 -11.64
CA ILE A 20 -21.18 43.94 -12.85
C ILE A 20 -22.30 42.96 -12.44
N ASN A 21 -23.50 43.17 -12.96
CA ASN A 21 -24.66 42.33 -12.68
C ASN A 21 -24.57 41.05 -13.52
N SER A 22 -24.59 39.88 -12.85
CA SER A 22 -24.53 38.58 -13.51
C SER A 22 -25.64 38.34 -14.55
N LYS A 23 -26.74 39.10 -14.50
CA LYS A 23 -27.84 39.00 -15.46
C LYS A 23 -27.47 39.48 -16.86
N ASP A 24 -26.45 40.34 -16.96
CA ASP A 24 -26.04 41.00 -18.19
C ASP A 24 -24.92 40.24 -18.93
N LEU A 25 -24.49 39.09 -18.42
CA LEU A 25 -23.48 38.26 -19.04
C LEU A 25 -24.06 37.24 -20.07
N PRO A 26 -23.31 36.93 -21.15
CA PRO A 26 -23.68 35.85 -22.07
C PRO A 26 -23.84 34.50 -21.34
N PRO A 27 -24.65 33.56 -21.87
CA PRO A 27 -24.91 32.27 -21.23
C PRO A 27 -23.64 31.46 -20.87
N GLU A 28 -22.62 31.49 -21.74
CA GLU A 28 -21.32 30.84 -21.56
C GLU A 28 -20.55 31.44 -20.37
N GLU A 29 -20.57 32.76 -20.22
CA GLU A 29 -19.90 33.45 -19.12
C GLU A 29 -20.66 33.30 -17.79
N LYS A 30 -22.00 33.17 -17.82
CA LYS A 30 -22.81 32.79 -16.66
C LYS A 30 -22.45 31.39 -16.15
N THR A 31 -22.23 30.44 -17.05
CA THR A 31 -21.82 29.06 -16.68
C THR A 31 -20.46 29.08 -15.98
N ILE A 32 -19.47 29.83 -16.51
CA ILE A 32 -18.13 29.98 -15.92
C ILE A 32 -18.21 30.67 -14.56
N MET A 33 -19.02 31.73 -14.45
CA MET A 33 -19.19 32.46 -13.19
C MET A 33 -19.86 31.60 -12.12
N ASN A 34 -20.90 30.84 -12.48
CA ASN A 34 -21.55 29.91 -11.57
C ASN A 34 -20.59 28.80 -11.08
N SER A 35 -19.69 28.31 -11.94
CA SER A 35 -18.68 27.34 -11.53
C SER A 35 -17.63 27.95 -10.58
N ALA A 36 -17.21 29.20 -10.82
CA ALA A 36 -16.28 29.93 -9.96
C ALA A 36 -16.91 30.24 -8.59
N ASP A 37 -18.18 30.63 -8.55
CA ASP A 37 -18.91 30.88 -7.32
C ASP A 37 -19.13 29.58 -6.53
N HIS A 38 -19.42 28.47 -7.21
CA HIS A 38 -19.51 27.15 -6.58
C HIS A 38 -18.19 26.72 -5.93
N TRP A 39 -17.06 26.96 -6.61
CA TRP A 39 -15.73 26.70 -6.05
C TRP A 39 -15.44 27.59 -4.82
N ARG A 40 -15.77 28.89 -4.87
CA ARG A 40 -15.62 29.80 -3.74
C ARG A 40 -16.46 29.36 -2.55
N LEU A 41 -17.72 28.98 -2.76
CA LEU A 41 -18.62 28.50 -1.71
C LEU A 41 -18.03 27.23 -1.07
N GLY A 42 -17.51 26.29 -1.84
CA GLY A 42 -16.85 25.10 -1.33
C GLY A 42 -15.63 25.41 -0.44
N PHE A 43 -14.80 26.37 -0.82
CA PHE A 43 -13.66 26.82 -0.01
C PHE A 43 -14.11 27.51 1.29
N TYR A 44 -15.09 28.42 1.24
CA TYR A 44 -15.63 29.07 2.43
C TYR A 44 -16.26 28.07 3.40
N ASP A 45 -16.93 27.05 2.91
CA ASP A 45 -17.47 25.98 3.75
C ASP A 45 -16.37 25.14 4.41
N GLN A 46 -15.26 24.89 3.72
CA GLN A 46 -14.08 24.25 4.33
C GLN A 46 -13.51 25.11 5.46
N VAL A 47 -13.37 26.42 5.23
CA VAL A 47 -12.87 27.36 6.25
C VAL A 47 -13.81 27.41 7.45
N ARG A 48 -15.13 27.50 7.25
CA ARG A 48 -16.12 27.51 8.35
C ARG A 48 -16.08 26.22 9.16
N ARG A 49 -15.97 25.07 8.49
CA ARG A 49 -15.83 23.77 9.17
C ARG A 49 -14.55 23.72 10.00
N PHE A 50 -13.46 24.25 9.47
CA PHE A 50 -12.19 24.36 10.18
C PHE A 50 -12.28 25.26 11.41
N GLU A 51 -12.89 26.45 11.30
CA GLU A 51 -13.10 27.36 12.44
C GLU A 51 -13.97 26.72 13.53
N LYS A 52 -15.01 25.99 13.12
CA LYS A 52 -15.83 25.23 14.06
C LYS A 52 -15.02 24.16 14.77
N ALA A 53 -14.24 23.38 14.01
CA ALA A 53 -13.39 22.33 14.57
C ALA A 53 -12.35 22.88 15.55
N GLU A 54 -11.77 24.05 15.27
CA GLU A 54 -10.84 24.74 16.19
C GLU A 54 -11.54 25.11 17.51
N LYS A 55 -12.76 25.65 17.46
CA LYS A 55 -13.54 25.98 18.66
C LYS A 55 -13.91 24.73 19.46
N ASP A 56 -14.40 23.70 18.78
CA ASP A 56 -14.82 22.43 19.40
C ASP A 56 -13.62 21.74 20.07
N PHE A 57 -12.46 21.69 19.41
CA PHE A 57 -11.24 21.10 19.97
C PHE A 57 -10.77 21.83 21.24
N LYS A 58 -10.77 23.17 21.23
CA LYS A 58 -10.45 23.98 22.40
C LYS A 58 -11.46 23.76 23.53
N ALA A 59 -12.75 23.70 23.23
CA ALA A 59 -13.79 23.47 24.23
C ALA A 59 -13.66 22.09 24.91
N VAL A 60 -13.32 21.05 24.14
CA VAL A 60 -13.13 19.68 24.69
C VAL A 60 -11.92 19.58 25.60
N LEU A 61 -10.81 20.25 25.27
CA LEU A 61 -9.58 20.17 26.05
C LEU A 61 -9.47 21.25 27.14
N GLY A 62 -10.26 22.32 27.06
CA GLY A 62 -10.25 23.41 28.02
C GLY A 62 -8.85 24.02 28.18
N ASN A 63 -8.39 24.14 29.43
CA ASN A 63 -7.06 24.69 29.73
C ASN A 63 -5.88 23.83 29.24
N ALA A 64 -6.10 22.59 28.83
CA ALA A 64 -5.08 21.72 28.25
C ALA A 64 -4.96 21.89 26.73
N ALA A 65 -5.80 22.70 26.09
CA ALA A 65 -5.72 22.96 24.66
C ALA A 65 -4.48 23.79 24.31
N PRO A 66 -3.65 23.36 23.35
CA PRO A 66 -2.56 24.20 22.84
C PRO A 66 -3.09 25.53 22.28
N SER A 67 -2.28 26.59 22.32
CA SER A 67 -2.67 27.92 21.83
C SER A 67 -2.44 28.11 20.33
N ASN A 68 -1.64 27.23 19.69
CA ASN A 68 -1.20 27.39 18.31
C ASN A 68 -1.67 26.31 17.35
N PHE A 69 -2.11 25.14 17.84
CA PHE A 69 -2.45 24.00 16.99
C PHE A 69 -3.56 23.12 17.57
N MET A 70 -4.15 22.32 16.69
CA MET A 70 -5.02 21.20 17.06
C MET A 70 -4.47 19.90 16.48
N VAL A 71 -4.97 18.79 17.00
CA VAL A 71 -4.58 17.45 16.59
C VAL A 71 -5.72 16.79 15.84
N GLY A 72 -5.42 16.25 14.66
CA GLY A 72 -6.31 15.44 13.86
C GLY A 72 -5.86 13.98 13.84
N ILE A 73 -6.81 13.08 13.77
CA ILE A 73 -6.59 11.62 13.71
C ILE A 73 -7.27 11.07 12.47
N GLN A 74 -6.59 10.16 11.78
CA GLN A 74 -7.15 9.43 10.66
C GLN A 74 -6.68 7.97 10.67
N ASN A 75 -7.44 7.07 10.08
CA ASN A 75 -7.03 5.68 9.87
C ASN A 75 -5.86 5.59 8.87
N SER A 76 -5.27 4.40 8.73
CA SER A 76 -4.13 4.16 7.83
C SER A 76 -4.51 4.17 6.33
N LEU A 77 -5.78 4.01 5.98
CA LEU A 77 -6.25 3.86 4.60
C LEU A 77 -6.62 5.19 3.91
N ASP A 78 -6.87 6.24 4.68
CA ASP A 78 -7.16 7.55 4.12
C ASP A 78 -5.88 8.36 3.88
N LYS A 79 -5.65 8.77 2.64
CA LYS A 79 -4.55 9.69 2.32
C LYS A 79 -4.93 11.12 2.69
N ILE A 80 -4.15 11.73 3.58
CA ILE A 80 -4.44 13.05 4.12
C ILE A 80 -3.86 14.12 3.18
N PRO A 81 -4.71 14.98 2.57
CA PRO A 81 -4.24 16.14 1.82
C PRO A 81 -3.39 17.05 2.70
N LEU A 82 -2.36 17.65 2.10
CA LEU A 82 -1.43 18.51 2.84
C LEU A 82 -1.99 19.92 3.11
N ASN A 83 -3.19 20.21 2.61
CA ASN A 83 -3.95 21.40 2.91
C ASN A 83 -4.83 21.17 4.16
N LYS A 84 -4.59 21.94 5.22
CA LYS A 84 -5.29 21.79 6.49
C LYS A 84 -6.81 21.93 6.41
N TYR A 85 -7.33 22.73 5.49
CA TYR A 85 -8.76 22.93 5.30
C TYR A 85 -9.45 21.73 4.63
N ALA A 86 -8.68 20.89 3.95
CA ALA A 86 -9.16 19.66 3.32
C ALA A 86 -9.08 18.42 4.25
N PHE A 87 -8.60 18.58 5.48
CA PHE A 87 -8.55 17.49 6.45
C PHE A 87 -9.97 17.02 6.81
N LYS A 88 -10.20 15.70 6.68
CA LYS A 88 -11.50 15.04 6.91
C LYS A 88 -11.54 14.15 8.14
N GLY A 89 -10.40 13.94 8.82
CA GLY A 89 -10.32 13.11 9.99
C GLY A 89 -10.97 13.74 11.24
N ARG A 90 -10.90 13.02 12.35
CA ARG A 90 -11.46 13.45 13.63
C ARG A 90 -10.45 14.30 14.40
N TYR A 91 -10.89 15.42 14.96
CA TYR A 91 -10.07 16.26 15.83
C TYR A 91 -10.15 15.78 17.27
N ALA A 92 -9.06 15.23 17.77
CA ALA A 92 -8.94 14.72 19.14
C ALA A 92 -7.48 14.45 19.51
N ASN A 93 -7.22 14.28 20.81
CA ASN A 93 -5.92 13.84 21.32
C ASN A 93 -5.94 12.39 21.83
N THR A 94 -6.90 11.58 21.39
CA THR A 94 -7.05 10.19 21.81
C THR A 94 -7.46 9.31 20.63
N VAL A 95 -6.73 8.22 20.42
CA VAL A 95 -7.06 7.18 19.43
C VAL A 95 -7.47 5.89 20.15
N LYS A 96 -8.39 5.12 19.54
CA LYS A 96 -8.71 3.74 19.90
C LYS A 96 -8.42 2.87 18.70
N ILE A 97 -7.66 1.82 18.90
CA ILE A 97 -7.28 0.83 17.88
C ILE A 97 -7.34 -0.57 18.49
N SER A 98 -7.38 -1.58 17.65
CA SER A 98 -7.36 -2.98 18.05
C SER A 98 -6.48 -3.79 17.11
N ALA A 99 -5.80 -4.79 17.65
CA ALA A 99 -4.90 -5.64 16.88
C ALA A 99 -4.77 -7.04 17.50
N ALA A 100 -4.47 -8.03 16.69
CA ALA A 100 -4.05 -9.34 17.16
C ALA A 100 -2.59 -9.31 17.67
N ARG A 101 -2.19 -10.33 18.37
CA ARG A 101 -0.77 -10.55 18.70
C ARG A 101 0.01 -10.80 17.42
N ASN A 102 1.25 -10.30 17.38
CA ASN A 102 2.16 -10.37 16.22
C ASN A 102 1.70 -9.56 15.00
N GLU A 103 0.84 -8.57 15.18
CA GLU A 103 0.31 -7.66 14.17
C GLU A 103 0.93 -6.27 14.25
N TYR A 104 0.95 -5.54 13.13
CA TYR A 104 1.18 -4.12 13.08
C TYR A 104 -0.13 -3.39 12.88
N GLU A 105 -0.48 -2.48 13.77
CA GLU A 105 -1.64 -1.61 13.60
C GLU A 105 -1.19 -0.16 13.47
N ALA A 106 -1.76 0.57 12.51
CA ALA A 106 -1.32 1.92 12.19
C ALA A 106 -2.46 2.94 12.14
N PHE A 107 -2.12 4.18 12.51
CA PHE A 107 -2.98 5.35 12.37
C PHE A 107 -2.15 6.58 12.04
N GLN A 108 -2.82 7.66 11.66
CA GLN A 108 -2.17 8.90 11.29
C GLN A 108 -2.53 10.02 12.28
N ILE A 109 -1.54 10.86 12.62
CA ILE A 109 -1.69 12.06 13.44
C ILE A 109 -1.33 13.27 12.58
N ALA A 110 -2.29 14.16 12.39
CA ALA A 110 -2.09 15.46 11.76
C ALA A 110 -1.96 16.54 12.83
N VAL A 111 -0.87 17.29 12.83
CA VAL A 111 -0.69 18.47 13.68
C VAL A 111 -0.97 19.69 12.84
N ILE A 112 -2.02 20.40 13.18
CA ILE A 112 -2.69 21.36 12.32
C ILE A 112 -2.64 22.73 12.98
N PRO A 113 -1.87 23.69 12.44
CA PRO A 113 -1.84 25.05 12.99
C PRO A 113 -3.22 25.70 12.91
N TYR A 114 -3.60 26.41 13.96
CA TYR A 114 -4.82 27.20 13.98
C TYR A 114 -4.87 28.24 12.85
N MET A 115 -6.00 28.86 12.67
CA MET A 115 -6.18 29.90 11.68
C MET A 115 -5.03 30.93 11.75
N ARG A 116 -4.39 31.20 10.61
CA ARG A 116 -3.27 32.17 10.45
C ARG A 116 -1.98 31.84 11.23
N LYS A 117 -1.94 30.72 11.96
CA LYS A 117 -0.74 30.24 12.64
C LYS A 117 0.11 29.36 11.72
N GLU A 118 1.36 29.17 12.07
CA GLU A 118 2.31 28.22 11.51
C GLU A 118 3.12 27.58 12.63
N LEU A 119 3.73 26.44 12.38
CA LEU A 119 4.56 25.72 13.33
C LEU A 119 5.93 25.49 12.70
N GLN A 120 6.99 25.86 13.43
CA GLN A 120 8.36 25.77 12.94
C GLN A 120 8.94 24.38 13.19
N GLU A 121 8.66 23.81 14.35
CA GLU A 121 9.14 22.50 14.74
C GLU A 121 8.00 21.68 15.38
N VAL A 122 7.71 20.51 14.79
CA VAL A 122 6.73 19.56 15.30
C VAL A 122 7.39 18.20 15.46
N THR A 123 7.33 17.65 16.67
CA THR A 123 7.91 16.34 17.00
C THR A 123 6.89 15.45 17.71
N LEU A 124 7.02 14.13 17.51
CA LEU A 124 6.22 13.13 18.20
C LEU A 124 7.16 12.06 18.78
N LYS A 125 7.01 11.74 20.07
CA LYS A 125 7.83 10.75 20.75
C LYS A 125 6.96 9.63 21.33
N ALA A 126 7.40 8.39 21.15
CA ALA A 126 6.73 7.23 21.69
C ALA A 126 6.89 7.15 23.22
N GLY A 127 5.79 6.80 23.90
CA GLY A 127 5.77 6.30 25.25
C GLY A 127 5.60 4.77 25.28
N GLU A 128 5.25 4.22 26.42
CA GLU A 128 4.90 2.82 26.57
C GLU A 128 3.37 2.66 26.70
N LEU A 129 2.84 1.50 26.29
CA LEU A 129 1.44 1.14 26.54
C LEU A 129 1.39 0.07 27.62
N ARG A 130 0.65 0.33 28.70
CA ARG A 130 0.49 -0.56 29.83
C ARG A 130 -0.86 -1.24 29.81
N GLN A 131 -0.87 -2.53 30.11
CA GLN A 131 -2.12 -3.30 30.23
C GLN A 131 -2.96 -2.77 31.40
N THR A 132 -4.23 -2.51 31.14
CA THR A 132 -5.19 -2.10 32.18
C THR A 132 -5.52 -3.28 33.06
N GLY A 133 -5.24 -3.15 34.37
CA GLY A 133 -5.48 -4.24 35.34
C GLY A 133 -4.48 -5.41 35.24
N GLY A 134 -3.37 -5.26 34.52
CA GLY A 134 -2.31 -6.26 34.38
C GLY A 134 -0.91 -5.66 34.44
N ASN A 135 0.10 -6.50 34.22
CA ASN A 135 1.52 -6.12 34.27
C ASN A 135 2.22 -6.12 32.90
N SER A 136 1.49 -6.44 31.83
CA SER A 136 2.09 -6.48 30.49
C SER A 136 2.32 -5.07 29.95
N VAL A 137 3.44 -4.90 29.24
CA VAL A 137 3.85 -3.60 28.67
C VAL A 137 4.28 -3.78 27.24
N ILE A 138 3.75 -2.93 26.35
CA ILE A 138 4.26 -2.76 24.98
C ILE A 138 5.17 -1.54 25.02
N GLY A 139 6.48 -1.79 24.99
CA GLY A 139 7.51 -0.74 25.12
C GLY A 139 7.64 0.15 23.88
N PRO A 140 8.33 1.31 24.02
CA PRO A 140 8.50 2.28 22.93
C PRO A 140 9.19 1.72 21.69
N SER A 141 10.02 0.68 21.83
CA SER A 141 10.65 -0.02 20.70
C SER A 141 9.69 -0.73 19.77
N ASN A 142 8.46 -0.95 20.22
CA ASN A 142 7.36 -1.51 19.42
C ASN A 142 6.48 -0.43 18.76
N ILE A 143 6.79 0.85 18.97
CA ILE A 143 6.03 1.98 18.43
C ILE A 143 6.92 2.75 17.48
N ASN A 144 6.69 2.57 16.19
CA ASN A 144 7.42 3.29 15.17
C ASN A 144 6.65 4.56 14.79
N ILE A 145 7.34 5.68 14.78
CA ILE A 145 6.82 6.97 14.37
C ILE A 145 7.58 7.43 13.14
N TYR A 146 6.84 7.72 12.09
CA TYR A 146 7.38 8.24 10.85
C TYR A 146 6.81 9.63 10.57
N SER A 147 7.68 10.53 10.15
CA SER A 147 7.27 11.76 9.50
C SER A 147 6.88 11.46 8.06
N VAL A 148 5.71 11.90 7.64
CA VAL A 148 5.22 11.65 6.29
C VAL A 148 5.79 12.67 5.32
N GLY A 149 6.62 12.21 4.41
CA GLY A 149 7.18 12.99 3.32
C GLY A 149 6.19 13.18 2.17
N ARG A 150 6.61 13.87 1.15
CA ARG A 150 5.81 14.27 0.00
C ARG A 150 6.44 13.82 -1.29
N VAL A 151 5.63 13.35 -2.21
CA VAL A 151 6.06 13.11 -3.58
C VAL A 151 5.30 14.03 -4.53
N LYS A 152 6.05 14.73 -5.38
CA LYS A 152 5.47 15.54 -6.45
C LYS A 152 5.13 14.62 -7.60
N ILE A 153 3.86 14.47 -7.88
CA ILE A 153 3.38 13.74 -9.05
C ILE A 153 3.24 14.70 -10.25
N LEU A 154 3.42 14.15 -11.42
CA LEU A 154 3.36 14.90 -12.68
C LEU A 154 2.22 14.31 -13.52
N ASN A 155 1.26 15.13 -13.94
CA ASN A 155 0.12 14.71 -14.74
C ASN A 155 -0.65 13.53 -14.15
N SER A 156 -1.36 13.78 -13.07
CA SER A 156 -2.30 12.78 -12.53
C SER A 156 -3.43 12.52 -13.52
N ILE A 157 -3.75 11.25 -13.71
CA ILE A 157 -4.95 10.80 -14.42
C ILE A 157 -6.14 10.68 -13.49
N CYS A 158 -5.92 10.80 -12.18
CA CYS A 158 -6.98 10.83 -11.17
C CYS A 158 -7.63 12.21 -11.09
N PRO A 159 -8.93 12.39 -11.42
CA PRO A 159 -9.61 13.69 -11.31
C PRO A 159 -9.53 14.31 -9.91
N ALA A 160 -9.59 13.50 -8.87
CA ALA A 160 -9.43 13.96 -7.48
C ALA A 160 -8.02 14.49 -7.17
N ALA A 161 -7.02 14.08 -7.93
CA ALA A 161 -5.62 14.47 -7.76
C ALA A 161 -5.22 15.67 -8.62
N MET A 162 -6.06 16.12 -9.53
CA MET A 162 -5.74 17.25 -10.43
C MET A 162 -5.48 18.56 -9.70
N SER A 163 -5.96 18.71 -8.47
CA SER A 163 -5.74 19.90 -7.64
C SER A 163 -4.51 19.81 -6.74
N GLU A 164 -3.95 18.62 -6.53
CA GLU A 164 -2.82 18.40 -5.62
C GLU A 164 -1.65 17.71 -6.31
N GLN A 165 -0.58 18.46 -6.52
CA GLN A 165 0.66 17.94 -7.09
C GLN A 165 1.57 17.23 -6.06
N LEU A 166 1.28 17.40 -4.76
CA LEU A 166 2.08 16.86 -3.66
C LEU A 166 1.28 15.84 -2.86
N TRP A 167 1.72 14.59 -2.87
CA TRP A 167 1.04 13.49 -2.20
C TRP A 167 1.84 12.94 -1.03
N PRO A 168 1.17 12.58 0.09
CA PRO A 168 1.81 11.89 1.20
C PRO A 168 2.09 10.44 0.79
N ASP A 169 3.35 9.98 0.90
CA ASP A 169 3.68 8.58 0.65
C ASP A 169 5.00 8.14 1.30
N PRO A 170 6.16 8.85 1.18
CA PRO A 170 7.41 8.44 1.83
C PRO A 170 7.32 8.55 3.36
N LEU A 171 7.86 7.56 4.08
CA LEU A 171 7.82 7.47 5.54
C LEU A 171 9.24 7.57 6.13
N LEU A 172 9.59 8.74 6.64
CA LEU A 172 10.91 9.00 7.23
C LEU A 172 10.88 8.73 8.73
N MET A 173 11.78 7.89 9.21
CA MET A 173 11.85 7.57 10.63
C MET A 173 12.08 8.83 11.47
N ASN A 174 11.12 9.14 12.31
CA ASN A 174 11.17 10.10 13.42
C ASN A 174 11.89 11.43 13.14
N SER A 175 11.49 12.12 12.06
CA SER A 175 12.02 13.43 11.71
C SER A 175 11.14 14.54 12.26
N SER A 176 11.73 15.67 12.65
CA SER A 176 11.00 16.90 12.93
C SER A 176 10.34 17.43 11.64
N GLN A 177 9.19 18.06 11.77
CA GLN A 177 8.45 18.66 10.67
C GLN A 177 8.11 20.11 10.97
N SER A 178 7.75 20.87 9.94
CA SER A 178 7.12 22.18 10.06
C SER A 178 5.76 22.19 9.38
N ALA A 179 4.87 23.08 9.81
CA ALA A 179 3.58 23.28 9.16
C ALA A 179 3.34 24.77 8.86
N LYS A 180 3.34 25.12 7.59
CA LYS A 180 3.03 26.49 7.14
C LYS A 180 1.55 26.79 7.32
N LYS A 181 1.15 28.07 7.18
CA LYS A 181 -0.22 28.57 7.41
C LYS A 181 -1.34 27.78 6.77
N MET A 182 -1.11 27.21 5.59
CA MET A 182 -2.09 26.40 4.84
C MET A 182 -1.86 24.90 5.00
N GLY A 183 -0.72 24.51 5.57
CA GLY A 183 -0.27 23.13 5.68
C GLY A 183 -0.59 22.47 7.02
N LEU A 184 -0.12 21.26 7.16
CA LEU A 184 -0.11 20.48 8.38
C LEU A 184 1.17 19.65 8.46
N ALA A 185 1.57 19.24 9.66
CA ALA A 185 2.58 18.21 9.87
C ALA A 185 1.88 16.86 10.05
N LEU A 186 2.38 15.82 9.37
CA LEU A 186 1.73 14.51 9.32
C LEU A 186 2.67 13.43 9.83
N PHE A 187 2.20 12.65 10.79
CA PHE A 187 2.88 11.48 11.32
C PHE A 187 2.09 10.21 11.04
N TRP A 188 2.81 9.17 10.63
CA TRP A 188 2.34 7.81 10.60
C TRP A 188 2.86 7.10 11.86
N VAL A 189 1.96 6.57 12.64
CA VAL A 189 2.27 5.80 13.86
C VAL A 189 1.86 4.37 13.64
N GLU A 190 2.80 3.44 13.83
CA GLU A 190 2.50 2.01 13.83
C GLU A 190 2.95 1.34 15.12
N ILE A 191 2.13 0.45 15.63
CA ILE A 191 2.39 -0.32 16.83
C ILE A 191 2.53 -1.79 16.46
N LYS A 192 3.69 -2.37 16.70
CA LYS A 192 3.90 -3.81 16.62
C LYS A 192 3.44 -4.45 17.92
N VAL A 193 2.35 -5.18 17.90
CA VAL A 193 1.94 -5.98 19.06
C VAL A 193 2.85 -7.20 19.18
N PRO A 194 3.60 -7.36 20.29
CA PRO A 194 4.46 -8.53 20.47
C PRO A 194 3.67 -9.84 20.41
N LYS A 195 4.32 -10.91 19.93
CA LYS A 195 3.70 -12.24 19.84
C LYS A 195 3.28 -12.79 21.22
N ASP A 196 4.02 -12.40 22.24
CA ASP A 196 3.84 -12.80 23.65
C ASP A 196 3.07 -11.77 24.48
N ALA A 197 2.55 -10.70 23.86
CA ALA A 197 1.69 -9.75 24.56
C ALA A 197 0.46 -10.45 25.14
N LEU A 198 0.08 -10.09 26.36
CA LEU A 198 -1.16 -10.60 26.93
C LEU A 198 -2.37 -9.95 26.26
N PRO A 199 -3.47 -10.69 26.02
CA PRO A 199 -4.69 -10.10 25.47
C PRO A 199 -5.36 -9.16 26.49
N GLY A 200 -6.11 -8.18 25.98
CA GLY A 200 -6.83 -7.20 26.78
C GLY A 200 -6.48 -5.76 26.41
N ASP A 201 -6.92 -4.82 27.22
CA ASP A 201 -6.80 -3.39 26.95
C ASP A 201 -5.47 -2.83 27.45
N TYR A 202 -4.84 -2.02 26.63
CA TYR A 202 -3.62 -1.28 26.94
C TYR A 202 -3.87 0.21 26.74
N SER A 203 -3.25 1.03 27.57
CA SER A 203 -3.27 2.48 27.42
C SER A 203 -1.90 3.09 27.67
N GLY A 204 -1.65 4.21 27.00
CA GLY A 204 -0.41 4.98 27.16
C GLY A 204 -0.48 6.30 26.43
N GLU A 205 0.63 7.00 26.40
CA GLU A 205 0.71 8.33 25.82
C GLU A 205 1.92 8.48 24.90
N LEU A 206 1.71 9.18 23.78
CA LEU A 206 2.76 9.74 22.96
C LEU A 206 2.91 11.22 23.34
N LYS A 207 4.13 11.71 23.40
CA LYS A 207 4.41 13.13 23.63
C LYS A 207 4.50 13.87 22.31
N LEU A 208 3.49 14.69 22.01
CA LEU A 208 3.48 15.58 20.86
C LEU A 208 3.93 16.97 21.31
N ALA A 209 4.93 17.52 20.62
CA ALA A 209 5.41 18.88 20.86
C ALA A 209 5.42 19.66 19.55
N ALA A 210 5.00 20.92 19.61
CA ALA A 210 5.06 21.85 18.51
C ALA A 210 5.51 23.22 19.04
N ASP A 211 6.64 23.70 18.52
CA ASP A 211 7.34 24.87 19.02
C ASP A 211 7.54 24.79 20.56
N ASN A 212 6.98 25.72 21.30
CA ASN A 212 7.12 25.79 22.77
C ASN A 212 5.96 25.11 23.54
N GLU A 213 5.06 24.40 22.85
CA GLU A 213 3.91 23.76 23.46
C GLU A 213 3.99 22.24 23.33
N SER A 214 3.35 21.54 24.25
CA SER A 214 3.24 20.07 24.16
C SER A 214 1.91 19.59 24.69
N ILE A 215 1.44 18.45 24.15
CA ILE A 215 0.22 17.77 24.57
C ILE A 215 0.48 16.26 24.65
N ALA A 216 -0.12 15.60 25.63
CA ALA A 216 -0.19 14.16 25.68
C ALA A 216 -1.23 13.66 24.67
N PHE A 217 -0.81 12.76 23.79
CA PHE A 217 -1.69 12.07 22.86
C PHE A 217 -1.92 10.66 23.37
N LYS A 218 -3.16 10.35 23.75
CA LYS A 218 -3.52 9.07 24.36
C LYS A 218 -3.76 7.99 23.30
N VAL A 219 -3.20 6.81 23.55
CA VAL A 219 -3.43 5.60 22.73
C VAL A 219 -4.10 4.55 23.61
N ASN A 220 -5.26 4.07 23.18
CA ASN A 220 -5.93 2.92 23.75
C ASN A 220 -5.90 1.80 22.70
N LEU A 221 -5.26 0.70 23.02
CA LEU A 221 -5.10 -0.47 22.16
C LEU A 221 -5.79 -1.67 22.82
N HIS A 222 -6.68 -2.32 22.07
CA HIS A 222 -7.20 -3.62 22.44
C HIS A 222 -6.40 -4.73 21.75
N VAL A 223 -5.79 -5.62 22.53
CA VAL A 223 -5.06 -6.79 22.01
C VAL A 223 -5.95 -8.01 22.05
N TYR A 224 -6.30 -8.54 20.87
CA TYR A 224 -7.15 -9.72 20.74
C TYR A 224 -6.46 -11.01 21.24
N ASN A 225 -7.28 -11.98 21.69
CA ASN A 225 -6.80 -13.28 22.20
C ASN A 225 -6.49 -14.30 21.07
N PHE A 226 -5.85 -13.86 19.99
CA PHE A 226 -5.25 -14.75 18.99
C PHE A 226 -3.98 -14.13 18.43
N THR A 227 -3.21 -14.95 17.70
CA THR A 227 -1.89 -14.56 17.18
C THR A 227 -1.89 -14.76 15.68
N LEU A 228 -1.49 -13.73 14.93
CA LEU A 228 -1.27 -13.87 13.50
C LEU A 228 0.06 -14.62 13.21
N PRO A 229 0.13 -15.35 12.10
CA PRO A 229 1.41 -15.90 11.65
C PRO A 229 2.40 -14.76 11.38
N GLY A 230 3.69 -14.98 11.64
CA GLY A 230 4.72 -13.98 11.37
C GLY A 230 4.85 -13.64 9.87
N ARG A 231 4.49 -14.60 9.03
CA ARG A 231 4.29 -14.45 7.59
C ARG A 231 3.17 -15.36 7.14
N VAL A 232 2.27 -14.83 6.36
CA VAL A 232 1.26 -15.66 5.68
C VAL A 232 1.93 -16.50 4.60
N PRO A 233 1.48 -17.73 4.31
CA PRO A 233 2.01 -18.58 3.24
C PRO A 233 1.50 -18.10 1.87
N PHE A 234 1.51 -16.79 1.66
CA PHE A 234 1.01 -16.10 0.47
C PHE A 234 2.09 -15.14 -0.02
N PRO A 235 2.86 -15.48 -1.06
CA PRO A 235 3.92 -14.64 -1.58
C PRO A 235 3.41 -13.31 -2.12
N VAL A 236 4.08 -12.24 -1.75
CA VAL A 236 3.97 -10.93 -2.40
C VAL A 236 5.36 -10.62 -2.94
N ALA A 237 5.50 -10.56 -4.23
CA ALA A 237 6.79 -10.48 -4.87
C ALA A 237 6.98 -9.18 -5.66
N VAL A 238 8.23 -8.72 -5.70
CA VAL A 238 8.64 -7.53 -6.46
C VAL A 238 9.98 -7.78 -7.15
N TRP A 239 10.20 -7.15 -8.30
CA TRP A 239 11.56 -6.93 -8.75
C TRP A 239 12.16 -5.71 -8.07
N THR A 240 13.46 -5.78 -7.81
CA THR A 240 14.21 -4.70 -7.16
C THR A 240 15.40 -4.28 -8.03
N LYS A 241 15.95 -3.11 -7.74
CA LYS A 241 17.14 -2.58 -8.38
C LYS A 241 18.18 -2.24 -7.31
N ASN A 242 19.43 -2.62 -7.58
CA ASN A 242 20.54 -2.23 -6.72
C ASN A 242 20.69 -0.68 -6.73
N PRO A 243 20.59 -0.02 -5.58
CA PRO A 243 20.69 1.45 -5.50
C PRO A 243 22.08 1.97 -5.83
N VAL A 244 23.12 1.17 -5.56
CA VAL A 244 24.51 1.51 -5.80
C VAL A 244 25.15 0.39 -6.62
N LYS A 245 25.48 0.67 -7.88
CA LYS A 245 26.04 -0.34 -8.80
C LYS A 245 27.25 -1.05 -8.22
N GLY A 246 27.16 -2.37 -8.06
CA GLY A 246 28.25 -3.22 -7.56
C GLY A 246 28.34 -3.32 -6.02
N ASP A 247 27.57 -2.54 -5.28
CA ASP A 247 27.49 -2.64 -3.82
C ASP A 247 26.42 -3.63 -3.41
N MET A 248 26.83 -4.86 -3.10
CA MET A 248 25.89 -5.92 -2.71
C MET A 248 25.44 -5.80 -1.26
N ASP A 249 26.17 -5.10 -0.39
CA ASP A 249 25.71 -4.85 0.97
C ASP A 249 24.57 -3.82 0.96
N ALA A 250 24.70 -2.71 0.23
CA ALA A 250 23.61 -1.77 0.01
C ALA A 250 22.38 -2.45 -0.65
N TYR A 251 22.60 -3.44 -1.53
CA TYR A 251 21.51 -4.17 -2.15
C TYR A 251 20.80 -5.11 -1.16
N ARG A 252 21.54 -5.75 -0.24
CA ARG A 252 20.94 -6.56 0.83
C ARG A 252 20.09 -5.72 1.80
N GLU A 253 20.43 -4.46 2.04
CA GLU A 253 19.57 -3.55 2.82
C GLU A 253 18.21 -3.31 2.13
N VAL A 254 18.20 -3.15 0.80
CA VAL A 254 16.95 -3.10 0.00
C VAL A 254 16.13 -4.36 0.19
N PHE A 255 16.76 -5.53 0.10
CA PHE A 255 16.07 -6.81 0.31
C PHE A 255 15.53 -6.93 1.74
N ALA A 256 16.32 -6.52 2.74
CA ALA A 256 15.90 -6.56 4.14
C ALA A 256 14.66 -5.71 4.40
N GLU A 257 14.60 -4.51 3.82
CA GLU A 257 13.45 -3.62 4.02
C GLU A 257 12.18 -4.18 3.37
N PHE A 258 12.26 -4.78 2.16
CA PHE A 258 11.12 -5.49 1.56
C PHE A 258 10.69 -6.69 2.41
N LEU A 259 11.64 -7.51 2.83
CA LEU A 259 11.37 -8.69 3.64
C LEU A 259 10.76 -8.36 5.00
N LYS A 260 11.16 -7.25 5.62
CA LYS A 260 10.54 -6.73 6.86
C LYS A 260 9.04 -6.44 6.70
N HIS A 261 8.60 -6.11 5.49
CA HIS A 261 7.19 -5.87 5.14
C HIS A 261 6.49 -7.09 4.52
N GLY A 262 7.09 -8.27 4.60
CA GLY A 262 6.51 -9.48 4.04
C GLY A 262 6.55 -9.56 2.51
N ILE A 263 7.37 -8.75 1.85
CA ILE A 263 7.49 -8.70 0.38
C ILE A 263 8.77 -9.41 -0.04
N ASP A 264 8.65 -10.31 -1.02
CA ASP A 264 9.76 -11.14 -1.51
C ASP A 264 10.49 -10.43 -2.67
N PRO A 265 11.76 -10.05 -2.53
CA PRO A 265 12.57 -9.54 -3.63
C PRO A 265 12.94 -10.67 -4.59
N LEU A 266 12.20 -10.83 -5.70
CA LEU A 266 12.35 -11.97 -6.61
C LEU A 266 13.75 -12.14 -7.15
N ASN A 267 14.39 -11.06 -7.56
CA ASN A 267 15.68 -11.11 -8.24
C ASN A 267 16.90 -11.24 -7.32
N ALA A 268 16.71 -11.56 -6.04
CA ALA A 268 17.80 -11.79 -5.10
C ALA A 268 18.75 -12.92 -5.56
N GLY A 269 18.20 -13.99 -6.15
CA GLY A 269 18.99 -15.05 -6.76
C GLY A 269 19.60 -14.66 -8.10
N ARG A 270 18.78 -14.16 -9.02
CA ARG A 270 19.20 -13.80 -10.38
C ARG A 270 20.34 -12.79 -10.43
N ASP A 271 20.28 -11.75 -9.60
CA ASP A 271 21.27 -10.67 -9.65
C ASP A 271 22.60 -11.04 -8.96
N THR A 272 22.67 -12.20 -8.32
CA THR A 272 23.84 -12.67 -7.56
C THR A 272 24.51 -13.90 -8.18
N TRP A 273 23.91 -14.47 -9.21
CA TRP A 273 24.46 -15.59 -9.96
C TRP A 273 24.50 -15.31 -11.47
N LYS A 274 25.55 -15.77 -12.14
CA LYS A 274 25.69 -15.69 -13.60
C LYS A 274 25.38 -17.06 -14.21
N THR A 275 24.38 -17.11 -15.09
CA THR A 275 23.95 -18.32 -15.79
C THR A 275 25.13 -19.12 -16.37
N GLY A 276 25.18 -20.41 -16.07
CA GLY A 276 26.23 -21.31 -16.53
C GLY A 276 27.53 -21.26 -15.72
N LYS A 277 27.63 -20.47 -14.65
CA LYS A 277 28.80 -20.45 -13.75
C LYS A 277 28.59 -21.34 -12.53
N SER A 278 29.71 -21.85 -11.99
CA SER A 278 29.74 -22.68 -10.78
C SER A 278 30.25 -21.92 -9.55
N ASP A 279 30.41 -20.60 -9.62
CA ASP A 279 30.66 -19.77 -8.46
C ASP A 279 29.34 -19.30 -7.86
N PHE A 280 29.02 -19.81 -6.67
CA PHE A 280 27.80 -19.51 -5.92
C PHE A 280 28.06 -18.67 -4.66
N SER A 281 29.26 -18.14 -4.46
CA SER A 281 29.65 -17.45 -3.22
C SER A 281 28.73 -16.27 -2.88
N GLU A 282 28.47 -15.37 -3.82
CA GLU A 282 27.58 -14.23 -3.61
C GLU A 282 26.10 -14.65 -3.62
N PHE A 283 25.75 -15.65 -4.42
CA PHE A 283 24.41 -16.24 -4.44
C PHE A 283 24.06 -16.82 -3.07
N ASP A 284 24.91 -17.68 -2.52
CA ASP A 284 24.69 -18.32 -1.22
C ASP A 284 24.59 -17.29 -0.10
N LYS A 285 25.49 -16.31 -0.08
CA LYS A 285 25.47 -15.21 0.90
C LYS A 285 24.14 -14.45 0.87
N THR A 286 23.67 -14.10 -0.33
CA THR A 286 22.47 -13.29 -0.49
C THR A 286 21.19 -14.08 -0.31
N VAL A 287 21.08 -15.27 -0.92
CA VAL A 287 19.89 -16.11 -0.79
C VAL A 287 19.72 -16.59 0.65
N SER A 288 20.78 -17.04 1.33
CA SER A 288 20.73 -17.41 2.75
C SER A 288 20.29 -16.23 3.62
N PHE A 289 20.82 -15.02 3.36
CA PHE A 289 20.41 -13.80 4.06
C PHE A 289 18.91 -13.52 3.91
N CYS A 290 18.37 -13.70 2.71
CA CYS A 290 16.96 -13.46 2.43
C CYS A 290 16.05 -14.58 3.00
N LEU A 291 16.45 -15.84 2.87
CA LEU A 291 15.73 -16.99 3.43
C LEU A 291 15.65 -16.93 4.96
N ALA A 292 16.73 -16.54 5.62
CA ALA A 292 16.76 -16.33 7.08
C ALA A 292 15.78 -15.25 7.53
N ARG A 293 15.38 -14.33 6.63
CA ARG A 293 14.38 -13.28 6.85
C ARG A 293 12.99 -13.66 6.32
N GLY A 294 12.82 -14.94 5.95
CA GLY A 294 11.53 -15.52 5.57
C GLY A 294 11.14 -15.30 4.11
N GLN A 295 12.10 -15.12 3.20
CA GLN A 295 11.81 -15.15 1.75
C GLN A 295 11.19 -16.49 1.36
N ARG A 296 10.11 -16.43 0.58
CA ARG A 296 9.32 -17.62 0.16
C ARG A 296 9.64 -18.08 -1.25
N VAL A 297 10.10 -17.15 -2.09
CA VAL A 297 10.36 -17.39 -3.50
C VAL A 297 11.45 -16.45 -4.02
N PHE A 298 12.31 -16.94 -4.92
CA PHE A 298 13.30 -16.12 -5.62
C PHE A 298 13.52 -16.62 -7.05
N GLU A 299 13.78 -15.69 -7.95
CA GLU A 299 14.12 -15.93 -9.35
C GLU A 299 15.62 -16.23 -9.46
N ILE A 300 15.99 -17.29 -10.19
CA ILE A 300 17.40 -17.65 -10.42
C ILE A 300 17.92 -17.12 -11.76
N THR A 301 17.08 -17.07 -12.76
CA THR A 301 17.39 -16.51 -14.08
C THR A 301 16.11 -16.29 -14.88
N ARG A 302 16.19 -15.52 -15.94
CA ARG A 302 15.21 -15.57 -17.02
C ARG A 302 15.56 -16.74 -17.97
N ALA A 303 14.58 -17.21 -18.74
CA ALA A 303 14.75 -18.37 -19.62
C ALA A 303 16.03 -18.26 -20.45
N PRO A 304 17.03 -19.09 -20.21
CA PRO A 304 18.28 -19.04 -20.97
C PRO A 304 18.08 -19.64 -22.37
N LYS A 305 18.83 -19.15 -23.36
CA LYS A 305 18.84 -19.74 -24.70
C LYS A 305 19.39 -21.17 -24.69
N ASP A 306 20.38 -21.43 -23.85
CA ASP A 306 20.94 -22.75 -23.60
C ASP A 306 20.42 -23.28 -22.26
N ILE A 307 19.49 -24.22 -22.31
CA ILE A 307 18.88 -24.83 -21.13
C ILE A 307 19.93 -25.62 -20.32
N SER A 308 20.99 -26.15 -20.94
CA SER A 308 22.05 -26.88 -20.23
C SER A 308 22.81 -26.01 -19.23
N ALA A 309 22.80 -24.67 -19.44
CA ALA A 309 23.42 -23.71 -18.53
C ALA A 309 22.71 -23.61 -17.15
N ILE A 310 21.53 -24.22 -17.00
CA ILE A 310 20.79 -24.31 -15.72
C ILE A 310 21.36 -25.42 -14.82
N LYS A 311 22.02 -26.43 -15.40
CA LYS A 311 22.48 -27.59 -14.64
C LYS A 311 23.28 -27.26 -13.39
N PRO A 312 24.29 -26.37 -13.41
CA PRO A 312 25.08 -26.08 -12.20
C PRO A 312 24.23 -25.52 -11.05
N ILE A 313 23.33 -24.56 -11.33
CA ILE A 313 22.48 -23.97 -10.28
C ILE A 313 21.40 -24.95 -9.82
N TYR A 314 20.87 -25.81 -10.69
CA TYR A 314 19.90 -26.83 -10.32
C TYR A 314 20.49 -27.82 -9.31
N GLU A 315 21.69 -28.36 -9.58
CA GLU A 315 22.39 -29.27 -8.69
C GLU A 315 22.70 -28.59 -7.34
N HIS A 316 23.15 -27.35 -7.38
CA HIS A 316 23.42 -26.54 -6.20
C HIS A 316 22.16 -26.28 -5.34
N LEU A 317 21.03 -25.91 -5.98
CA LEU A 317 19.75 -25.72 -5.29
C LEU A 317 19.23 -27.00 -4.64
N ALA A 318 19.42 -28.15 -5.32
CA ALA A 318 19.05 -29.45 -4.76
C ALA A 318 19.89 -29.79 -3.53
N GLU A 319 21.23 -29.59 -3.60
CA GLU A 319 22.14 -29.77 -2.47
C GLU A 319 21.78 -28.89 -1.26
N LYS A 320 21.42 -27.61 -1.51
CA LYS A 320 21.01 -26.65 -0.47
C LYS A 320 19.59 -26.87 0.07
N GLY A 321 18.77 -27.69 -0.58
CA GLY A 321 17.35 -27.84 -0.24
C GLY A 321 16.52 -26.59 -0.53
N TRP A 322 16.85 -25.83 -1.58
CA TRP A 322 16.20 -24.57 -1.94
C TRP A 322 15.37 -24.65 -3.23
N LEU A 323 15.28 -25.85 -3.82
CA LEU A 323 14.67 -26.04 -5.13
C LEU A 323 13.18 -25.63 -5.15
N ASP A 324 12.46 -25.90 -4.05
CA ASP A 324 11.05 -25.56 -3.87
C ASP A 324 10.78 -24.05 -3.80
N LYS A 325 11.81 -23.22 -3.57
CA LYS A 325 11.75 -21.77 -3.48
C LYS A 325 12.22 -21.07 -4.75
N ALA A 326 12.93 -21.79 -5.61
CA ALA A 326 13.48 -21.23 -6.83
C ALA A 326 12.46 -21.21 -7.98
N ILE A 327 12.51 -20.16 -8.77
CA ILE A 327 11.72 -20.04 -10.00
C ILE A 327 12.59 -19.56 -11.16
N ILE A 328 12.16 -19.89 -12.37
CA ILE A 328 12.64 -19.31 -13.61
C ILE A 328 11.51 -18.48 -14.21
N TYR A 329 11.79 -17.22 -14.51
CA TYR A 329 10.86 -16.37 -15.26
C TYR A 329 11.03 -16.65 -16.76
N THR A 330 9.93 -16.80 -17.49
CA THR A 330 9.99 -17.01 -18.94
C THR A 330 10.39 -15.71 -19.65
N ASP A 331 11.07 -15.83 -20.78
CA ASP A 331 11.59 -14.70 -21.54
C ASP A 331 10.52 -13.99 -22.37
N LYS A 332 9.36 -14.61 -22.53
CA LYS A 332 8.20 -14.07 -23.23
C LYS A 332 7.16 -13.63 -22.21
N ASP A 333 7.31 -12.39 -21.85
CA ASP A 333 6.34 -11.63 -21.07
C ASP A 333 5.15 -11.29 -21.96
N GLU A 334 3.93 -11.44 -21.47
CA GLU A 334 2.69 -11.11 -22.18
C GLU A 334 2.57 -11.79 -23.57
N ALA A 335 3.06 -13.03 -23.66
CA ALA A 335 3.02 -13.79 -24.91
C ALA A 335 1.58 -14.07 -25.34
N ASP A 336 1.27 -13.81 -26.61
CA ASP A 336 0.03 -14.27 -27.25
C ASP A 336 -0.01 -15.80 -27.33
N GLU A 337 -1.19 -16.38 -27.64
CA GLU A 337 -1.40 -17.85 -27.69
C GLU A 337 -0.38 -18.54 -28.61
N LYS A 338 -0.08 -17.95 -29.78
CA LYS A 338 0.87 -18.53 -30.72
C LYS A 338 2.30 -18.53 -30.19
N ALA A 339 2.76 -17.41 -29.61
CA ALA A 339 4.09 -17.30 -29.01
C ALA A 339 4.21 -18.24 -27.80
N TYR A 340 3.15 -18.35 -27.00
CA TYR A 340 3.10 -19.26 -25.88
C TYR A 340 3.28 -20.72 -26.32
N GLU A 341 2.48 -21.19 -27.29
CA GLU A 341 2.55 -22.56 -27.78
C GLU A 341 3.88 -22.90 -28.47
N THR A 342 4.45 -21.94 -29.20
CA THR A 342 5.67 -22.21 -29.98
C THR A 342 6.97 -22.00 -29.20
N MET A 343 6.94 -21.26 -28.08
CA MET A 343 8.13 -20.90 -27.31
C MET A 343 8.05 -21.37 -25.85
N ASN A 344 6.98 -21.01 -25.14
CA ASN A 344 6.89 -21.31 -23.71
C ASN A 344 6.63 -22.80 -23.45
N VAL A 345 5.73 -23.42 -24.20
CA VAL A 345 5.39 -24.85 -24.00
C VAL A 345 6.58 -25.75 -24.27
N PRO A 346 7.32 -25.65 -25.39
CA PRO A 346 8.52 -26.47 -25.61
C PRO A 346 9.60 -26.25 -24.54
N PHE A 347 9.84 -24.99 -24.17
CA PHE A 347 10.77 -24.65 -23.09
C PHE A 347 10.38 -25.30 -21.77
N TYR A 348 9.10 -25.18 -21.37
CA TYR A 348 8.57 -25.82 -20.17
C TYR A 348 8.75 -27.34 -20.17
N GLN A 349 8.38 -27.99 -21.29
CA GLN A 349 8.47 -29.44 -21.39
C GLN A 349 9.93 -29.93 -21.28
N GLU A 350 10.88 -29.26 -21.91
CA GLU A 350 12.28 -29.58 -21.82
C GLU A 350 12.84 -29.33 -20.40
N MET A 351 12.48 -28.20 -19.79
CA MET A 351 12.86 -27.88 -18.41
C MET A 351 12.35 -28.94 -17.43
N LYS A 352 11.10 -29.35 -17.54
CA LYS A 352 10.52 -30.40 -16.67
C LYS A 352 11.19 -31.76 -16.82
N LYS A 353 11.62 -32.07 -18.03
CA LYS A 353 12.37 -33.30 -18.31
C LYS A 353 13.77 -33.31 -17.69
N LEU A 354 14.49 -32.17 -17.83
CA LEU A 354 15.89 -32.06 -17.41
C LEU A 354 16.03 -31.67 -15.92
N TYR A 355 15.14 -30.83 -15.41
CA TYR A 355 15.22 -30.21 -14.08
C TYR A 355 13.90 -30.33 -13.31
N PRO A 356 13.47 -31.55 -12.96
CA PRO A 356 12.21 -31.74 -12.25
C PRO A 356 12.23 -31.05 -10.89
N GLY A 357 11.09 -30.44 -10.51
CA GLY A 357 10.95 -29.69 -9.28
C GLY A 357 11.30 -28.19 -9.39
N LEU A 358 12.05 -27.77 -10.41
CA LEU A 358 12.25 -26.36 -10.69
C LEU A 358 10.98 -25.76 -11.33
N ARG A 359 10.49 -24.64 -10.79
CA ARG A 359 9.22 -24.04 -11.20
C ARG A 359 9.41 -22.95 -12.23
N ILE A 360 8.50 -22.91 -13.18
CA ILE A 360 8.44 -21.89 -14.22
C ILE A 360 7.32 -20.91 -13.90
N PHE A 361 7.64 -19.65 -14.00
CA PHE A 361 6.80 -18.49 -13.69
C PHE A 361 6.66 -17.64 -14.95
N ALA A 362 5.45 -17.39 -15.40
CA ALA A 362 5.21 -16.71 -16.66
C ALA A 362 4.08 -15.67 -16.56
N ALA A 363 4.35 -14.46 -17.05
CA ALA A 363 3.32 -13.51 -17.43
C ALA A 363 2.90 -13.82 -18.87
N THR A 364 1.69 -14.31 -19.06
CA THR A 364 1.20 -14.72 -20.37
C THR A 364 -0.31 -14.63 -20.42
N GLU A 365 -0.84 -14.41 -21.61
CA GLU A 365 -2.29 -14.41 -21.82
C GLU A 365 -2.89 -15.81 -21.60
N TYR A 366 -4.22 -15.86 -21.54
CA TYR A 366 -4.99 -17.03 -21.14
C TYR A 366 -4.88 -18.19 -22.14
N HIS A 367 -4.53 -19.36 -21.62
CA HIS A 367 -4.38 -20.55 -22.43
C HIS A 367 -5.39 -21.63 -22.06
N LYS A 368 -5.83 -22.37 -23.07
CA LYS A 368 -6.76 -23.49 -22.89
C LYS A 368 -6.14 -24.65 -22.12
N ASP A 369 -4.83 -24.84 -22.28
CA ASP A 369 -4.06 -25.97 -21.74
C ASP A 369 -3.09 -25.50 -20.62
N ILE A 370 -3.63 -25.28 -19.42
CA ILE A 370 -2.83 -24.86 -18.25
C ILE A 370 -1.79 -25.92 -17.82
N ASP A 371 -1.94 -27.17 -18.23
CA ASP A 371 -1.08 -28.27 -17.77
C ASP A 371 0.23 -28.38 -18.58
N LYS A 372 0.42 -27.59 -19.63
CA LYS A 372 1.52 -27.76 -20.58
C LYS A 372 2.57 -26.66 -20.59
N GLY A 373 2.33 -25.53 -19.96
CA GLY A 373 3.11 -24.34 -20.26
C GLY A 373 3.83 -23.65 -19.10
N THR A 374 3.39 -23.80 -17.87
CA THR A 374 4.01 -23.13 -16.72
C THR A 374 3.49 -23.67 -15.38
N ASP A 375 4.26 -23.47 -14.32
CA ASP A 375 3.84 -23.85 -12.96
C ASP A 375 3.10 -22.74 -12.25
N ILE A 376 3.49 -21.48 -12.48
CA ILE A 376 2.90 -20.29 -11.84
C ILE A 376 2.51 -19.32 -12.94
N TRP A 377 1.22 -19.05 -13.03
CA TRP A 377 0.63 -18.15 -13.99
C TRP A 377 0.47 -16.75 -13.40
N LEU A 378 1.09 -15.77 -14.00
CA LEU A 378 0.75 -14.36 -13.73
C LEU A 378 -0.49 -14.00 -14.51
N ASN A 379 -1.55 -13.71 -13.80
CA ASN A 379 -2.85 -13.41 -14.36
C ASN A 379 -3.28 -12.00 -13.99
N ASP A 380 -3.80 -11.27 -14.95
CA ASP A 380 -4.40 -9.96 -14.70
C ASP A 380 -5.89 -10.12 -14.38
N LEU A 381 -6.23 -9.99 -13.09
CA LEU A 381 -7.63 -10.01 -12.63
C LEU A 381 -8.38 -8.71 -12.90
N SER A 382 -7.76 -7.76 -13.57
CA SER A 382 -8.41 -6.52 -13.98
C SER A 382 -9.30 -6.67 -15.20
N THR A 383 -9.21 -7.79 -15.88
CA THR A 383 -9.99 -8.04 -17.10
C THR A 383 -11.06 -9.11 -16.84
N GLY A 384 -12.20 -9.00 -17.52
CA GLY A 384 -13.23 -10.05 -17.50
C GLY A 384 -12.66 -11.43 -17.85
N PRO A 385 -11.89 -11.57 -18.95
CA PRO A 385 -11.22 -12.82 -19.29
C PRO A 385 -10.28 -13.33 -18.18
N GLY A 386 -9.59 -12.45 -17.48
CA GLY A 386 -8.72 -12.82 -16.35
C GLY A 386 -9.48 -13.37 -15.15
N MET A 387 -10.59 -12.76 -14.80
CA MET A 387 -11.49 -13.26 -13.76
C MET A 387 -12.08 -14.61 -14.12
N ASP A 388 -12.54 -14.78 -15.36
CA ASP A 388 -13.10 -16.04 -15.87
C ASP A 388 -12.04 -17.16 -15.85
N PHE A 389 -10.81 -16.84 -16.26
CA PHE A 389 -9.69 -17.79 -16.21
C PHE A 389 -9.40 -18.20 -14.77
N ALA A 390 -9.35 -17.25 -13.83
CA ALA A 390 -9.11 -17.54 -12.41
C ALA A 390 -10.24 -18.42 -11.83
N ALA A 391 -11.49 -18.09 -12.08
CA ALA A 391 -12.64 -18.87 -11.62
C ALA A 391 -12.63 -20.30 -12.16
N LYS A 392 -12.39 -20.46 -13.46
CA LYS A 392 -12.34 -21.76 -14.14
C LYS A 392 -11.20 -22.65 -13.64
N ASN A 393 -10.07 -22.06 -13.26
CA ASN A 393 -8.86 -22.78 -12.89
C ASN A 393 -8.59 -22.76 -11.38
N LYS A 394 -9.54 -22.31 -10.58
CA LYS A 394 -9.44 -22.33 -9.12
C LYS A 394 -9.16 -23.74 -8.60
N GLY A 395 -8.03 -23.93 -7.93
CA GLY A 395 -7.59 -25.21 -7.42
C GLY A 395 -6.91 -26.15 -8.45
N ARG A 396 -6.86 -25.78 -9.74
CA ARG A 396 -6.18 -26.55 -10.81
C ARG A 396 -4.83 -25.96 -11.19
N ALA A 397 -4.68 -24.64 -11.13
CA ALA A 397 -3.43 -23.94 -11.45
C ALA A 397 -2.99 -23.05 -10.29
N VAL A 398 -1.67 -22.80 -10.20
CA VAL A 398 -1.12 -21.81 -9.27
C VAL A 398 -1.17 -20.45 -9.97
N LEU A 399 -2.15 -19.65 -9.61
CA LEU A 399 -2.36 -18.32 -10.16
C LEU A 399 -1.80 -17.26 -9.22
N TRP A 400 -1.09 -16.28 -9.77
CA TRP A 400 -0.71 -15.07 -9.08
C TRP A 400 -1.32 -13.87 -9.77
N ASN A 401 -1.80 -12.89 -9.01
CA ASN A 401 -2.30 -11.65 -9.57
C ASN A 401 -1.15 -10.68 -9.85
N TYR A 402 -1.15 -10.08 -11.04
CA TYR A 402 -0.11 -9.17 -11.50
C TYR A 402 -0.59 -7.73 -11.41
N TYR A 403 0.16 -6.90 -10.72
CA TYR A 403 -0.04 -5.46 -10.64
C TYR A 403 1.08 -4.75 -11.38
N CYS A 404 0.79 -4.30 -12.58
CA CYS A 404 1.58 -3.43 -13.42
C CYS A 404 0.63 -2.35 -13.93
N GLY A 405 1.09 -1.15 -14.17
CA GLY A 405 0.28 0.03 -14.46
C GLY A 405 -0.71 0.00 -15.63
N LEU A 406 -1.23 -1.15 -16.00
CA LEU A 406 -2.23 -1.37 -17.03
C LEU A 406 -3.51 -1.98 -16.42
N PRO A 407 -4.69 -1.78 -17.01
CA PRO A 407 -5.01 -1.06 -18.24
C PRO A 407 -5.09 0.46 -18.05
N ILE A 408 -4.70 1.18 -19.10
CA ILE A 408 -4.69 2.65 -19.12
C ILE A 408 -6.05 3.16 -19.62
N ASN A 409 -7.11 2.91 -18.91
CA ASN A 409 -8.36 3.61 -19.16
C ASN A 409 -8.53 4.72 -18.12
N CYS A 410 -8.48 5.96 -18.61
CA CYS A 410 -8.23 7.16 -17.81
C CYS A 410 -9.46 7.72 -17.09
N ASP A 411 -10.61 7.06 -17.13
CA ASP A 411 -11.82 7.47 -16.40
C ASP A 411 -11.89 6.79 -15.02
N PHE A 412 -10.82 6.93 -14.25
CA PHE A 412 -10.46 6.20 -13.03
C PHE A 412 -11.47 6.22 -11.88
N TYR A 413 -12.50 7.04 -11.94
CA TYR A 413 -13.49 7.15 -10.86
C TYR A 413 -14.93 7.03 -11.34
N ALA A 414 -15.15 6.81 -12.63
CA ALA A 414 -16.47 6.80 -13.24
C ALA A 414 -16.72 5.65 -14.22
N SER A 415 -15.70 4.84 -14.56
CA SER A 415 -15.88 3.71 -15.49
C SER A 415 -16.01 2.38 -14.75
N GLU A 416 -16.71 1.46 -15.36
CA GLU A 416 -16.82 0.05 -14.94
C GLU A 416 -15.46 -0.69 -14.97
N GLU A 417 -14.39 -0.01 -15.38
CA GLU A 417 -13.04 -0.54 -15.52
C GLU A 417 -12.08 -0.10 -14.38
N ASP A 418 -12.58 0.62 -13.36
CA ASP A 418 -11.77 1.06 -12.24
C ASP A 418 -11.49 -0.09 -11.26
N GLN A 419 -10.23 -0.38 -11.02
CA GLN A 419 -9.76 -1.46 -10.19
C GLN A 419 -8.63 -1.03 -9.26
N PRO A 420 -8.32 -1.79 -8.20
CA PRO A 420 -7.21 -1.51 -7.31
C PRO A 420 -5.88 -1.43 -8.04
N GLN A 421 -5.10 -0.38 -7.78
CA GLN A 421 -3.78 -0.14 -8.39
C GLN A 421 -2.76 0.32 -7.34
N MET A 422 -1.47 0.12 -7.63
CA MET A 422 -0.36 0.47 -6.72
C MET A 422 0.17 1.91 -6.89
N MET A 423 -0.65 2.83 -7.41
CA MET A 423 -0.24 4.21 -7.68
C MET A 423 -0.28 5.09 -6.43
N VAL A 424 0.53 6.15 -6.43
CA VAL A 424 0.65 7.09 -5.30
C VAL A 424 -0.67 7.81 -5.01
N GLU A 425 -1.39 8.23 -6.05
CA GLU A 425 -2.65 8.98 -5.93
C GLU A 425 -3.89 8.12 -5.70
N ARG A 426 -3.75 6.79 -5.69
CA ARG A 426 -4.86 5.89 -5.37
C ARG A 426 -5.15 5.90 -3.87
N ILE A 427 -6.40 5.65 -3.51
CA ILE A 427 -6.83 5.52 -2.11
C ILE A 427 -6.16 4.33 -1.43
N GLY A 428 -6.01 4.36 -0.11
CA GLY A 428 -5.32 3.29 0.62
C GLY A 428 -5.97 1.92 0.47
N ILE A 429 -7.29 1.86 0.30
CA ILE A 429 -8.03 0.60 0.05
C ILE A 429 -7.47 -0.14 -1.16
N ASP A 430 -7.09 0.55 -2.23
CA ASP A 430 -6.55 -0.06 -3.44
C ASP A 430 -5.27 -0.87 -3.19
N HIS A 431 -4.52 -0.53 -2.16
CA HIS A 431 -3.28 -1.23 -1.78
C HIS A 431 -3.55 -2.39 -0.81
N ARG A 432 -4.71 -2.44 -0.18
CA ARG A 432 -5.11 -3.49 0.79
C ARG A 432 -6.03 -4.54 0.19
N LEU A 433 -6.96 -4.12 -0.68
CA LEU A 433 -7.97 -4.97 -1.32
C LEU A 433 -7.39 -6.15 -2.15
N PRO A 434 -6.19 -6.07 -2.77
CA PRO A 434 -5.58 -7.18 -3.50
C PRO A 434 -5.55 -8.52 -2.74
N PHE A 435 -5.48 -8.49 -1.42
CA PHE A 435 -5.46 -9.68 -0.58
C PHE A 435 -6.84 -10.31 -0.41
N TRP A 436 -7.90 -9.50 -0.39
CA TRP A 436 -9.29 -9.95 -0.39
C TRP A 436 -9.69 -10.49 -1.76
N ILE A 437 -9.23 -9.85 -2.84
CA ILE A 437 -9.35 -10.35 -4.22
C ILE A 437 -8.69 -11.73 -4.32
N ALA A 438 -7.45 -11.85 -3.86
CA ALA A 438 -6.71 -13.12 -3.88
C ALA A 438 -7.45 -14.22 -3.12
N TRP A 439 -8.04 -13.90 -1.96
CA TRP A 439 -8.84 -14.85 -1.19
C TRP A 439 -10.09 -15.28 -1.97
N LYS A 440 -10.86 -14.34 -2.47
CA LYS A 440 -12.12 -14.57 -3.21
C LYS A 440 -11.90 -15.46 -4.44
N TYR A 441 -10.92 -15.14 -5.24
CA TYR A 441 -10.63 -15.85 -6.49
C TYR A 441 -9.68 -17.05 -6.34
N GLY A 442 -9.16 -17.30 -5.12
CA GLY A 442 -8.27 -18.43 -4.84
C GLY A 442 -6.86 -18.27 -5.42
N VAL A 443 -6.44 -17.06 -5.68
CA VAL A 443 -5.10 -16.71 -6.14
C VAL A 443 -4.06 -17.02 -5.07
N LYS A 444 -2.87 -17.46 -5.45
CA LYS A 444 -1.84 -18.01 -4.55
C LYS A 444 -0.63 -17.10 -4.36
N GLY A 445 -0.65 -15.90 -4.93
CA GLY A 445 0.40 -14.90 -4.75
C GLY A 445 0.06 -13.60 -5.48
N ILE A 446 0.83 -12.56 -5.19
CA ILE A 446 0.78 -11.27 -5.85
C ILE A 446 2.17 -10.95 -6.38
N PHE A 447 2.23 -10.48 -7.63
CA PHE A 447 3.42 -9.89 -8.20
C PHE A 447 3.16 -8.43 -8.53
N ILE A 448 4.01 -7.53 -8.00
CA ILE A 448 3.97 -6.10 -8.30
C ILE A 448 5.15 -5.79 -9.21
N TYR A 449 4.92 -5.09 -10.31
CA TYR A 449 5.88 -4.84 -11.38
C TYR A 449 7.25 -4.44 -10.84
N ALA A 450 7.35 -3.44 -9.91
CA ALA A 450 8.63 -3.25 -9.26
C ALA A 450 8.56 -2.60 -7.87
N GLY A 451 9.54 -2.95 -7.03
CA GLY A 451 9.72 -2.41 -5.70
C GLY A 451 10.39 -1.04 -5.66
N ASN A 452 11.45 -0.83 -6.49
CA ASN A 452 12.22 0.41 -6.54
C ASN A 452 12.89 0.68 -7.90
N SER A 453 12.45 0.03 -8.98
CA SER A 453 13.10 0.15 -10.30
C SER A 453 12.96 1.54 -10.89
N CYS A 454 11.82 2.19 -10.67
CA CYS A 454 11.48 3.54 -11.11
C CYS A 454 11.44 4.52 -9.94
N ALA A 455 12.22 4.27 -8.88
CA ALA A 455 12.18 5.06 -7.65
C ALA A 455 12.39 6.56 -7.91
N PRO A 456 11.60 7.43 -7.27
CA PRO A 456 11.66 8.87 -7.48
C PRO A 456 12.96 9.47 -6.94
N LYS A 457 13.32 10.60 -7.51
CA LYS A 457 14.50 11.35 -7.11
C LYS A 457 14.16 12.30 -5.96
N LYS A 458 14.97 12.28 -4.91
CA LYS A 458 14.86 13.27 -3.83
C LYS A 458 15.31 14.64 -4.33
N ILE A 459 14.48 15.66 -4.16
CA ILE A 459 14.73 17.03 -4.62
C ILE A 459 14.92 18.04 -3.47
N SER A 460 14.55 17.67 -2.24
CA SER A 460 14.75 18.51 -1.07
C SER A 460 14.86 17.68 0.20
N GLU A 461 15.92 17.87 0.97
CA GLU A 461 16.09 17.30 2.32
C GLU A 461 15.12 17.97 3.32
N ASN A 462 15.15 19.30 3.38
CA ASN A 462 14.41 20.06 4.38
C ASN A 462 12.90 20.00 4.20
N ALA A 463 12.42 19.90 2.96
CA ALA A 463 11.01 19.77 2.67
C ALA A 463 10.54 18.31 2.61
N MET A 464 11.43 17.34 2.81
CA MET A 464 11.13 15.89 2.67
C MET A 464 10.37 15.62 1.36
N LEU A 465 10.91 16.12 0.26
CA LEU A 465 10.24 16.17 -1.02
C LEU A 465 10.98 15.31 -2.06
N TRP A 466 10.22 14.48 -2.74
CA TRP A 466 10.65 13.67 -3.89
C TRP A 466 9.89 14.12 -5.16
N GLU A 467 10.50 13.97 -6.30
CA GLU A 467 9.88 14.14 -7.61
C GLU A 467 9.93 12.82 -8.34
N GLU A 468 8.82 12.44 -8.94
CA GLU A 468 8.74 11.20 -9.70
C GLU A 468 9.73 11.21 -10.85
N ASN A 469 10.50 10.13 -10.95
CA ASN A 469 11.50 9.97 -12.01
C ASN A 469 10.82 9.39 -13.26
N ARG A 470 10.43 10.25 -14.18
CA ARG A 470 9.97 9.80 -15.49
C ARG A 470 11.14 9.20 -16.25
N SER A 471 11.37 7.91 -16.08
CA SER A 471 12.24 7.16 -16.95
C SER A 471 11.63 7.13 -18.35
N ALA A 472 12.21 7.88 -19.26
CA ALA A 472 11.77 8.11 -20.63
C ALA A 472 11.68 6.84 -21.53
N LYS A 473 11.85 5.66 -20.97
CA LYS A 473 11.93 4.39 -21.73
C LYS A 473 10.61 3.61 -21.80
N TRP A 474 9.64 3.94 -20.95
CA TRP A 474 8.36 3.25 -20.98
C TRP A 474 7.28 4.21 -21.53
N PRO A 475 6.61 3.91 -22.65
CA PRO A 475 5.73 4.85 -23.33
C PRO A 475 4.52 5.29 -22.49
N TYR A 476 4.21 4.54 -21.42
CA TYR A 476 3.06 4.78 -20.53
C TYR A 476 3.45 5.44 -19.20
N SER A 477 4.75 5.55 -18.86
CA SER A 477 5.24 6.08 -17.59
C SER A 477 4.90 7.55 -17.33
N GLY A 478 4.43 8.27 -18.33
CA GLY A 478 3.99 9.66 -18.18
C GLY A 478 2.69 9.87 -17.42
N TYR A 479 1.95 8.79 -17.11
CA TYR A 479 0.61 8.86 -16.53
C TYR A 479 0.42 8.02 -15.26
N LEU A 480 1.41 7.20 -14.89
CA LEU A 480 1.27 6.20 -13.84
C LEU A 480 2.20 6.53 -12.67
N ASN A 481 1.76 7.46 -11.84
CA ASN A 481 2.54 7.89 -10.68
C ASN A 481 2.64 6.78 -9.64
N GLY A 482 3.84 6.26 -9.43
CA GLY A 482 4.08 5.18 -8.47
C GLY A 482 4.20 3.79 -9.08
N ASP A 483 3.96 3.63 -10.39
CA ASP A 483 4.26 2.39 -11.08
C ASP A 483 5.77 2.13 -11.09
N GLY A 484 6.16 0.89 -10.83
CA GLY A 484 7.56 0.50 -10.74
C GLY A 484 8.30 0.90 -9.46
N PHE A 485 7.61 1.44 -8.45
CA PHE A 485 8.18 1.63 -7.12
C PHE A 485 7.14 1.69 -6.00
N ILE A 486 7.46 1.10 -4.86
CA ILE A 486 6.74 1.21 -3.58
C ILE A 486 7.68 1.56 -2.43
N MET A 487 8.96 1.80 -2.73
CA MET A 487 9.99 2.20 -1.78
C MET A 487 10.82 3.35 -2.37
N TYR A 488 11.19 4.30 -1.53
CA TYR A 488 11.96 5.49 -1.87
C TYR A 488 13.45 5.33 -1.56
N PRO A 489 14.35 5.98 -2.30
CA PRO A 489 15.79 5.91 -2.00
C PRO A 489 16.14 6.53 -0.64
N PRO A 490 17.16 5.98 0.08
CA PRO A 490 17.88 4.74 -0.24
C PRO A 490 17.10 3.48 0.12
N CYS A 491 16.31 3.45 1.20
CA CYS A 491 15.47 2.36 1.69
C CYS A 491 14.33 2.92 2.55
N ILE A 492 13.68 3.99 2.07
CA ILE A 492 12.59 4.64 2.79
C ILE A 492 11.27 3.97 2.39
N PRO A 493 10.54 3.33 3.33
CA PRO A 493 9.25 2.72 3.03
C PRO A 493 8.20 3.78 2.68
N SER A 494 7.16 3.35 1.99
CA SER A 494 6.00 4.18 1.68
C SER A 494 4.77 3.79 2.50
N ILE A 495 3.76 4.69 2.54
CA ILE A 495 2.42 4.37 3.03
C ILE A 495 1.86 3.13 2.30
N ARG A 496 2.04 3.05 0.97
CA ARG A 496 1.61 1.90 0.16
C ARG A 496 2.22 0.59 0.65
N MET A 497 3.53 0.59 0.92
CA MET A 497 4.24 -0.59 1.41
C MET A 497 3.74 -1.06 2.78
N LYS A 498 3.36 -0.12 3.68
CA LYS A 498 2.74 -0.43 4.96
C LYS A 498 1.35 -1.05 4.79
N ILE A 499 0.53 -0.46 3.92
CA ILE A 499 -0.83 -0.97 3.65
C ILE A 499 -0.79 -2.35 2.96
N ILE A 500 0.20 -2.62 2.11
CA ILE A 500 0.43 -3.97 1.54
C ILE A 500 0.72 -4.99 2.64
N ARG A 501 1.49 -4.63 3.68
CA ARG A 501 1.68 -5.50 4.85
C ARG A 501 0.37 -5.71 5.60
N ASP A 502 -0.40 -4.64 5.87
CA ASP A 502 -1.69 -4.74 6.55
C ASP A 502 -2.67 -5.64 5.77
N GLY A 503 -2.63 -5.62 4.43
CA GLY A 503 -3.39 -6.54 3.59
C GLY A 503 -2.95 -8.01 3.73
N GLN A 504 -1.66 -8.28 3.92
CA GLN A 504 -1.19 -9.62 4.26
C GLN A 504 -1.70 -10.06 5.65
N GLU A 505 -1.79 -9.14 6.59
CA GLU A 505 -2.35 -9.40 7.91
C GLU A 505 -3.85 -9.70 7.81
N ASP A 506 -4.64 -8.99 6.97
CA ASP A 506 -6.04 -9.36 6.67
C ASP A 506 -6.17 -10.78 6.13
N TYR A 507 -5.28 -11.17 5.21
CA TYR A 507 -5.24 -12.54 4.70
C TYR A 507 -4.98 -13.54 5.84
N GLY A 508 -4.14 -13.16 6.80
CA GLY A 508 -3.91 -13.90 8.03
C GLY A 508 -5.16 -14.05 8.91
N TYR A 509 -5.97 -12.99 9.03
CA TYR A 509 -7.27 -13.05 9.73
C TYR A 509 -8.24 -14.04 9.06
N LEU A 510 -8.34 -14.00 7.73
CA LEU A 510 -9.17 -14.94 6.96
C LEU A 510 -8.70 -16.39 7.13
N MET A 511 -7.39 -16.63 7.15
CA MET A 511 -6.82 -17.94 7.41
C MET A 511 -7.15 -18.46 8.83
N GLU A 512 -7.02 -17.61 9.86
CA GLU A 512 -7.37 -18.00 11.24
C GLU A 512 -8.87 -18.25 11.37
N LEU A 513 -9.72 -17.45 10.70
CA LEU A 513 -11.17 -17.68 10.66
C LEU A 513 -11.50 -19.01 9.96
N GLN A 514 -10.90 -19.30 8.83
CA GLN A 514 -11.10 -20.57 8.11
C GLN A 514 -10.68 -21.77 8.95
N LYS A 515 -9.57 -21.65 9.68
CA LYS A 515 -9.08 -22.68 10.59
C LYS A 515 -10.01 -22.89 11.78
N ALA A 516 -10.57 -21.81 12.35
CA ALA A 516 -11.49 -21.86 13.49
C ALA A 516 -12.93 -22.27 13.08
N PHE A 517 -13.27 -22.19 11.78
CA PHE A 517 -14.64 -22.38 11.30
C PHE A 517 -15.31 -23.69 11.74
N PRO A 518 -14.64 -24.87 11.77
CA PRO A 518 -15.23 -26.12 12.26
C PRO A 518 -15.67 -26.04 13.73
N ASP A 519 -15.01 -25.21 14.54
CA ASP A 519 -15.22 -25.12 15.98
C ASP A 519 -16.29 -24.10 16.39
N ILE A 520 -16.79 -23.30 15.42
CA ILE A 520 -17.85 -22.31 15.68
C ILE A 520 -19.18 -23.04 15.92
N LYS A 521 -19.65 -23.07 17.17
CA LYS A 521 -20.89 -23.75 17.57
C LYS A 521 -22.12 -22.88 17.44
N ASP A 522 -21.97 -21.57 17.67
CA ASP A 522 -23.06 -20.62 17.53
C ASP A 522 -23.47 -20.48 16.07
N ALA A 523 -24.74 -20.76 15.77
CA ALA A 523 -25.25 -20.79 14.39
C ALA A 523 -25.21 -19.42 13.70
N LYS A 524 -25.39 -18.33 14.45
CA LYS A 524 -25.34 -16.96 13.90
C LYS A 524 -23.91 -16.57 13.57
N LEU A 525 -22.97 -16.83 14.48
CA LEU A 525 -21.54 -16.59 14.22
C LEU A 525 -21.02 -17.47 13.09
N ARG A 526 -21.45 -18.74 13.02
CA ARG A 526 -21.07 -19.65 11.94
C ARG A 526 -21.54 -19.14 10.56
N LYS A 527 -22.81 -18.72 10.48
CA LYS A 527 -23.34 -18.13 9.24
C LYS A 527 -22.55 -16.88 8.84
N ARG A 528 -22.27 -16.00 9.79
CA ARG A 528 -21.50 -14.78 9.49
C ARG A 528 -20.06 -15.09 9.08
N ALA A 529 -19.42 -16.08 9.71
CA ALA A 529 -18.09 -16.53 9.31
C ALA A 529 -18.07 -17.08 7.87
N GLU A 530 -19.10 -17.83 7.47
CA GLU A 530 -19.23 -18.33 6.12
C GLU A 530 -19.38 -17.19 5.08
N GLU A 531 -20.21 -16.19 5.38
CA GLU A 531 -20.35 -14.98 4.57
C GLU A 531 -19.02 -14.24 4.43
N ILE A 532 -18.26 -14.08 5.52
CA ILE A 532 -16.95 -13.40 5.51
C ILE A 532 -15.93 -14.18 4.70
N LEU A 533 -15.86 -15.51 4.85
CA LEU A 533 -14.95 -16.37 4.08
C LEU A 533 -15.27 -16.37 2.58
N SER A 534 -16.50 -16.02 2.20
CA SER A 534 -16.90 -15.81 0.80
C SER A 534 -16.61 -14.41 0.27
N VAL A 535 -16.05 -13.53 1.09
CA VAL A 535 -15.83 -12.09 0.87
C VAL A 535 -17.14 -11.34 0.58
N PRO A 536 -17.71 -10.69 1.61
CA PRO A 536 -19.04 -10.09 1.53
C PRO A 536 -19.04 -8.82 0.66
N GLU A 537 -20.20 -8.49 0.10
CA GLU A 537 -20.40 -7.31 -0.74
C GLU A 537 -20.04 -5.98 -0.04
N GLN A 538 -20.11 -5.94 1.29
CA GLN A 538 -19.66 -4.76 2.04
C GLN A 538 -18.15 -4.50 1.88
N VAL A 539 -17.36 -5.49 1.43
CA VAL A 539 -15.95 -5.34 1.04
C VAL A 539 -15.85 -5.18 -0.47
N MET A 540 -16.39 -6.15 -1.23
CA MET A 540 -16.35 -6.13 -2.69
C MET A 540 -17.37 -7.08 -3.32
N VAL A 541 -17.95 -6.66 -4.43
CA VAL A 541 -18.72 -7.52 -5.34
C VAL A 541 -17.74 -8.28 -6.26
N ASP A 542 -16.86 -7.54 -6.93
CA ASP A 542 -15.79 -8.05 -7.80
C ASP A 542 -14.58 -7.10 -7.81
N THR A 543 -13.66 -7.24 -8.74
CA THR A 543 -12.43 -6.43 -8.83
C THR A 543 -12.67 -4.98 -9.23
N HIS A 544 -13.84 -4.62 -9.78
CA HIS A 544 -14.21 -3.28 -10.21
C HIS A 544 -15.19 -2.63 -9.23
N TYR A 545 -16.12 -3.42 -8.67
CA TYR A 545 -17.14 -2.96 -7.74
C TYR A 545 -16.77 -3.34 -6.31
N TYR A 546 -16.11 -2.42 -5.61
CA TYR A 546 -15.69 -2.58 -4.23
C TYR A 546 -15.97 -1.33 -3.38
N ASN A 547 -16.05 -1.54 -2.08
CA ASN A 547 -16.29 -0.46 -1.13
C ASN A 547 -15.03 0.38 -0.94
N ARG A 548 -15.13 1.66 -1.30
CA ARG A 548 -14.02 2.62 -1.16
C ARG A 548 -13.97 3.30 0.20
N ASN A 549 -14.97 3.06 1.05
CA ASN A 549 -14.94 3.51 2.44
C ASN A 549 -14.11 2.52 3.28
N PRO A 550 -13.06 2.98 3.97
CA PRO A 550 -12.28 2.14 4.89
C PRO A 550 -13.10 1.35 5.90
N ASP A 551 -14.22 1.89 6.38
CA ASP A 551 -15.08 1.24 7.36
C ASP A 551 -15.60 -0.12 6.90
N GLY A 552 -15.74 -0.35 5.59
CA GLY A 552 -16.16 -1.63 5.03
C GLY A 552 -15.18 -2.75 5.37
N ILE A 553 -13.93 -2.59 5.00
CA ILE A 553 -12.88 -3.59 5.21
C ILE A 553 -12.46 -3.69 6.68
N LEU A 554 -12.33 -2.54 7.38
CA LEU A 554 -11.95 -2.50 8.78
C LEU A 554 -13.03 -3.12 9.67
N GLY A 555 -14.32 -2.85 9.39
CA GLY A 555 -15.44 -3.44 10.12
C GLY A 555 -15.51 -4.96 9.99
N VAL A 556 -15.31 -5.50 8.77
CA VAL A 556 -15.26 -6.97 8.59
C VAL A 556 -14.09 -7.59 9.33
N ARG A 557 -12.93 -6.93 9.36
CA ARG A 557 -11.76 -7.40 10.13
C ARG A 557 -12.06 -7.44 11.63
N GLU A 558 -12.74 -6.42 12.19
CA GLU A 558 -13.18 -6.42 13.58
C GLU A 558 -14.19 -7.55 13.86
N GLU A 559 -15.12 -7.83 12.93
CA GLU A 559 -16.05 -8.97 13.05
C GLU A 559 -15.31 -10.31 13.09
N ILE A 560 -14.30 -10.51 12.23
CA ILE A 560 -13.44 -11.71 12.27
C ILE A 560 -12.81 -11.85 13.65
N ALA A 561 -12.23 -10.77 14.18
CA ALA A 561 -11.61 -10.79 15.51
C ALA A 561 -12.61 -11.18 16.61
N GLY A 562 -13.80 -10.59 16.59
CA GLY A 562 -14.87 -10.92 17.54
C GLY A 562 -15.30 -12.40 17.48
N ILE A 563 -15.41 -12.96 16.27
CA ILE A 563 -15.71 -14.39 16.08
C ILE A 563 -14.58 -15.27 16.64
N LEU A 564 -13.33 -14.94 16.32
CA LEU A 564 -12.16 -15.70 16.80
C LEU A 564 -12.03 -15.67 18.34
N GLU A 565 -12.33 -14.54 18.97
CA GLU A 565 -12.35 -14.44 20.44
C GLU A 565 -13.48 -15.25 21.07
N ALA A 566 -14.66 -15.27 20.44
CA ALA A 566 -15.79 -16.05 20.93
C ALA A 566 -15.54 -17.56 20.88
N VAL A 567 -14.79 -18.04 19.88
CA VAL A 567 -14.41 -19.47 19.76
C VAL A 567 -13.35 -19.88 20.78
N LYS A 568 -12.49 -18.95 21.22
CA LYS A 568 -11.37 -19.23 22.15
C LYS A 568 -11.75 -19.04 23.63
N ARG A 569 -12.96 -18.59 23.90
CA ARG A 569 -13.57 -18.55 25.25
C ARG A 569 -14.23 -19.88 25.60
#